data_4d883b79a6558a2d8ff73824b96be6ef
#
_entry.id   4d883b79a6558a2d8ff73824b96be6ef
#
_cell.length_a   1.000
_cell.length_b   1.000
_cell.length_c   1.000
_cell.angle_alpha   90.00
_cell.angle_beta   90.00
_cell.angle_gamma   90.00
#
_symmetry.space_group_name_H-M   'P 1'
#
loop_
_entity.id
_entity.type
_entity.pdbx_description
1 polymer ?
#
loop_
_entity_poly.entity_id
_entity_poly.type
_entity_poly.pdbx_seq_one_letter_code
_entity_poly.pdbx_strand_id
1 'polypeptide(L)'
;MKLTWLFSLTIISTLMFGQDNVILTLNDSKIYKSEFEQIYWKNKKEKVATKEDLDEYIKLFVNFKLKVLAAENDGLDTMKKFINELNGYKVQLEKPYLIDTSINENLIKEAYYRTVNEINASHIMVKLPPNPLPKDTLKGWGKIDSIRKIVLKRGNFEEIAEEISEDPSARFNKGNLGYFNAFKMIYTFEDAAYTTPIGKISNPIRTRYGYHIVKPNSLRKARGRVKTAHIMIAVDPNQKKENNNAEEKINSIYNKLNNNDSFKELAKEYSDDRNSARKSGELGWISSGGNFYQEFENAVFSLKNDGEISAPFKTPNGWHIVKRLAYETVGDYDKLKYELKNKIQKDARAEKTRTSFIEKLKIEYSLEEKLNPNNIQRIITNKKFDIDKYLINKEAKYSDDIILKFAKKEFTNYDFISYLTRVKSIEQSKSNKKVIVDQFNNFINREIIEYEKTQLTKKHPEFKALLKEYRDGILLFEISDQKIWSKAIKDTSGLNEFYQENKNNWMWPNRVVAEVFTNKDKKEIKKAYSRKKKGINLGDYNKTTLDSFDDTTQTFDSNTTSFDDNDIVIPPIAFKT
;
A
#
# COMPACT_ATOMS: atom_id res chain seq x y z
N MET A 1 -36.40 54.37 30.41
CA MET A 1 -36.83 52.99 30.22
C MET A 1 -37.31 52.82 28.77
N LYS A 2 -36.52 52.29 27.90
CA LYS A 2 -36.92 51.89 26.56
C LYS A 2 -36.49 50.47 26.38
N LEU A 3 -37.45 49.57 26.31
CA LEU A 3 -37.31 48.12 26.15
C LEU A 3 -37.20 47.87 24.65
N THR A 4 -35.99 47.53 24.18
CA THR A 4 -35.77 47.08 22.81
C THR A 4 -35.91 45.57 22.74
N TRP A 5 -36.97 45.11 22.06
CA TRP A 5 -37.20 43.72 21.71
C TRP A 5 -36.23 43.32 20.58
N LEU A 6 -35.30 42.40 20.86
CA LEU A 6 -34.51 41.72 19.85
C LEU A 6 -35.34 40.55 19.29
N PHE A 7 -35.88 40.70 18.10
CA PHE A 7 -36.43 39.59 17.32
C PHE A 7 -35.30 38.75 16.80
N SER A 8 -35.06 37.59 17.42
CA SER A 8 -34.16 36.55 16.89
C SER A 8 -34.89 35.85 15.75
N LEU A 9 -34.51 36.18 14.52
CA LEU A 9 -35.00 35.50 13.32
C LEU A 9 -34.27 34.15 13.19
N THR A 10 -34.83 33.11 13.73
CA THR A 10 -34.44 31.73 13.45
C THR A 10 -34.83 31.39 12.02
N ILE A 11 -33.85 31.46 11.09
CA ILE A 11 -33.99 30.89 9.75
C ILE A 11 -34.02 29.39 9.90
N ILE A 12 -35.23 28.81 9.97
CA ILE A 12 -35.44 27.39 9.75
C ILE A 12 -35.24 27.17 8.26
N SER A 13 -34.04 26.74 7.88
CA SER A 13 -33.79 26.16 6.58
C SER A 13 -34.53 24.81 6.52
N THR A 14 -35.78 24.84 6.09
CA THR A 14 -36.46 23.65 5.60
C THR A 14 -35.69 23.16 4.39
N LEU A 15 -34.84 22.14 4.59
CA LEU A 15 -34.37 21.28 3.51
C LEU A 15 -35.64 20.71 2.85
N MET A 16 -36.10 21.35 1.76
CA MET A 16 -37.02 20.73 0.83
C MET A 16 -36.28 19.50 0.26
N PHE A 17 -36.51 18.33 0.84
CA PHE A 17 -36.32 17.08 0.15
C PHE A 17 -37.30 17.08 -1.01
N GLY A 18 -36.84 17.51 -2.19
CA GLY A 18 -37.60 17.34 -3.42
C GLY A 18 -37.92 15.87 -3.55
N GLN A 19 -39.21 15.55 -3.69
CA GLN A 19 -39.67 14.18 -3.87
C GLN A 19 -38.97 13.62 -5.11
N ASP A 20 -38.14 12.56 -4.92
CA ASP A 20 -37.40 11.94 -6.01
C ASP A 20 -38.40 11.33 -7.01
N ASN A 21 -38.37 11.79 -8.24
CA ASN A 21 -39.36 11.44 -9.25
C ASN A 21 -39.15 10.00 -9.74
N VAL A 22 -40.22 9.22 -9.75
CA VAL A 22 -40.22 7.90 -10.39
C VAL A 22 -40.17 8.11 -11.90
N ILE A 23 -39.15 7.57 -12.57
CA ILE A 23 -38.96 7.67 -14.02
C ILE A 23 -39.26 6.37 -14.76
N LEU A 24 -39.23 5.24 -14.04
CA LEU A 24 -39.50 3.91 -14.60
C LEU A 24 -40.13 3.02 -13.51
N THR A 25 -41.15 2.25 -13.91
CA THR A 25 -41.74 1.23 -13.06
C THR A 25 -41.63 -0.13 -13.80
N LEU A 26 -41.04 -1.11 -13.13
CA LEU A 26 -40.92 -2.49 -13.63
C LEU A 26 -41.60 -3.40 -12.61
N ASN A 27 -42.73 -3.99 -12.97
CA ASN A 27 -43.62 -4.65 -12.02
C ASN A 27 -43.91 -3.71 -10.83
N ASP A 28 -43.63 -4.16 -9.60
CA ASP A 28 -43.82 -3.37 -8.37
C ASP A 28 -42.60 -2.50 -8.01
N SER A 29 -41.49 -2.63 -8.75
CA SER A 29 -40.24 -1.90 -8.47
C SER A 29 -40.25 -0.52 -9.12
N LYS A 30 -40.11 0.52 -8.30
CA LYS A 30 -39.98 1.92 -8.75
C LYS A 30 -38.52 2.31 -8.84
N ILE A 31 -38.13 2.87 -9.98
CA ILE A 31 -36.80 3.39 -10.26
C ILE A 31 -36.89 4.91 -10.31
N TYR A 32 -36.04 5.56 -9.56
CA TYR A 32 -36.07 6.99 -9.35
C TYR A 32 -35.06 7.72 -10.22
N LYS A 33 -35.34 9.01 -10.48
CA LYS A 33 -34.48 9.90 -11.28
C LYS A 33 -33.06 9.95 -10.73
N SER A 34 -32.89 9.99 -9.42
CA SER A 34 -31.58 10.02 -8.76
C SER A 34 -30.72 8.79 -9.09
N GLU A 35 -31.32 7.61 -9.17
CA GLU A 35 -30.62 6.37 -9.54
C GLU A 35 -30.14 6.42 -10.99
N PHE A 36 -30.98 6.90 -11.91
CA PHE A 36 -30.59 7.10 -13.30
C PHE A 36 -29.47 8.10 -13.46
N GLU A 37 -29.62 9.29 -12.86
CA GLU A 37 -28.64 10.37 -12.95
C GLU A 37 -27.28 9.96 -12.39
N GLN A 38 -27.26 9.22 -11.28
CA GLN A 38 -26.02 8.75 -10.67
C GLN A 38 -25.22 7.84 -11.63
N ILE A 39 -25.88 6.89 -12.29
CA ILE A 39 -25.24 5.97 -13.24
C ILE A 39 -24.84 6.71 -14.52
N TYR A 40 -25.73 7.58 -15.03
CA TYR A 40 -25.49 8.33 -16.26
C TYR A 40 -24.28 9.26 -16.15
N TRP A 41 -24.18 10.04 -15.07
CA TRP A 41 -23.10 11.03 -14.90
C TRP A 41 -21.77 10.43 -14.46
N LYS A 42 -21.75 9.22 -13.94
CA LYS A 42 -20.53 8.56 -13.45
C LYS A 42 -19.47 8.43 -14.54
N ASN A 43 -19.87 8.13 -15.75
CA ASN A 43 -18.97 7.84 -16.86
C ASN A 43 -18.78 9.02 -17.84
N LYS A 44 -19.43 10.16 -17.61
CA LYS A 44 -19.29 11.36 -18.45
C LYS A 44 -18.29 12.34 -17.85
N LYS A 45 -17.24 12.68 -18.64
CA LYS A 45 -16.24 13.68 -18.26
C LYS A 45 -16.81 15.10 -18.23
N GLU A 46 -17.73 15.40 -19.13
CA GLU A 46 -18.43 16.69 -19.21
C GLU A 46 -19.89 16.51 -18.81
N LYS A 47 -20.37 17.38 -17.92
CA LYS A 47 -21.76 17.33 -17.44
C LYS A 47 -22.72 18.02 -18.44
N VAL A 48 -22.57 17.70 -19.73
CA VAL A 48 -23.44 18.14 -20.80
C VAL A 48 -24.12 16.91 -21.38
N ALA A 49 -25.44 16.94 -21.48
CA ALA A 49 -26.24 15.87 -22.10
C ALA A 49 -27.01 16.45 -23.27
N THR A 50 -26.93 15.83 -24.42
CA THR A 50 -27.84 16.09 -25.53
C THR A 50 -29.10 15.24 -25.38
N LYS A 51 -30.15 15.58 -26.10
CA LYS A 51 -31.37 14.78 -26.10
C LYS A 51 -31.12 13.40 -26.71
N GLU A 52 -30.35 13.33 -27.76
CA GLU A 52 -29.98 12.10 -28.45
C GLU A 52 -29.19 11.14 -27.52
N ASP A 53 -28.20 11.67 -26.81
CA ASP A 53 -27.44 10.92 -25.78
C ASP A 53 -28.34 10.33 -24.69
N LEU A 54 -29.32 11.12 -24.23
CA LEU A 54 -30.27 10.67 -23.21
C LEU A 54 -31.21 9.59 -23.75
N ASP A 55 -31.72 9.75 -24.97
CA ASP A 55 -32.64 8.80 -25.60
C ASP A 55 -31.95 7.44 -25.85
N GLU A 56 -30.68 7.43 -26.25
CA GLU A 56 -29.90 6.22 -26.39
C GLU A 56 -29.62 5.56 -25.02
N TYR A 57 -29.19 6.38 -24.07
CA TYR A 57 -28.83 5.85 -22.74
C TYR A 57 -30.02 5.33 -21.97
N ILE A 58 -31.21 5.94 -22.11
CA ILE A 58 -32.46 5.46 -21.50
C ILE A 58 -32.76 4.03 -22.01
N LYS A 59 -32.59 3.76 -23.30
CA LYS A 59 -32.80 2.40 -23.84
C LYS A 59 -31.84 1.38 -23.21
N LEU A 60 -30.58 1.75 -23.10
CA LEU A 60 -29.57 0.90 -22.44
C LEU A 60 -29.90 0.67 -20.95
N PHE A 61 -30.30 1.73 -20.26
CA PHE A 61 -30.67 1.67 -18.84
C PHE A 61 -31.92 0.80 -18.59
N VAL A 62 -32.95 0.94 -19.43
CA VAL A 62 -34.15 0.08 -19.36
C VAL A 62 -33.79 -1.39 -19.61
N ASN A 63 -32.99 -1.68 -20.64
CA ASN A 63 -32.53 -3.03 -20.93
C ASN A 63 -31.68 -3.61 -19.77
N PHE A 64 -30.84 -2.80 -19.16
CA PHE A 64 -30.09 -3.16 -17.97
C PHE A 64 -31.02 -3.58 -16.82
N LYS A 65 -32.01 -2.75 -16.51
CA LYS A 65 -32.97 -3.02 -15.43
C LYS A 65 -33.86 -4.23 -15.70
N LEU A 66 -34.27 -4.45 -16.95
CA LEU A 66 -35.00 -5.65 -17.36
C LEU A 66 -34.18 -6.93 -17.17
N LYS A 67 -32.88 -6.88 -17.49
CA LYS A 67 -31.98 -8.04 -17.26
C LYS A 67 -31.77 -8.32 -15.79
N VAL A 68 -31.63 -7.26 -14.95
CA VAL A 68 -31.56 -7.43 -13.48
C VAL A 68 -32.83 -8.07 -12.95
N LEU A 69 -34.01 -7.59 -13.37
CA LEU A 69 -35.29 -8.18 -12.98
C LEU A 69 -35.42 -9.65 -13.43
N ALA A 70 -34.97 -9.96 -14.63
CA ALA A 70 -34.94 -11.35 -15.12
C ALA A 70 -34.04 -12.24 -14.26
N ALA A 71 -32.88 -11.73 -13.83
CA ALA A 71 -31.98 -12.45 -12.93
C ALA A 71 -32.61 -12.69 -11.55
N GLU A 72 -33.32 -11.71 -10.99
CA GLU A 72 -34.07 -11.84 -9.75
C GLU A 72 -35.20 -12.88 -9.87
N ASN A 73 -35.97 -12.83 -10.96
CA ASN A 73 -37.03 -13.80 -11.22
C ASN A 73 -36.49 -15.23 -11.37
N ASP A 74 -35.29 -15.39 -11.91
CA ASP A 74 -34.59 -16.68 -11.98
C ASP A 74 -33.93 -17.09 -10.63
N GLY A 75 -34.06 -16.26 -9.57
CA GLY A 75 -33.51 -16.52 -8.22
C GLY A 75 -32.00 -16.42 -8.10
N LEU A 76 -31.31 -15.79 -9.08
CA LEU A 76 -29.84 -15.69 -9.08
C LEU A 76 -29.29 -14.90 -7.89
N ASP A 77 -30.06 -13.97 -7.34
CA ASP A 77 -29.70 -13.17 -6.15
C ASP A 77 -29.72 -13.98 -4.84
N THR A 78 -30.34 -15.16 -4.84
CA THR A 78 -30.36 -16.08 -3.69
C THR A 78 -29.24 -17.12 -3.73
N MET A 79 -28.52 -17.22 -4.84
CA MET A 79 -27.46 -18.20 -5.01
C MET A 79 -26.27 -17.91 -4.09
N LYS A 80 -25.71 -18.96 -3.46
CA LYS A 80 -24.56 -18.84 -2.56
C LYS A 80 -23.35 -18.17 -3.22
N LYS A 81 -23.11 -18.41 -4.52
CA LYS A 81 -22.05 -17.76 -5.31
C LYS A 81 -22.24 -16.25 -5.31
N PHE A 82 -23.44 -15.80 -5.68
CA PHE A 82 -23.80 -14.38 -5.71
C PHE A 82 -23.65 -13.70 -4.35
N ILE A 83 -24.22 -14.33 -3.30
CA ILE A 83 -24.15 -13.79 -1.93
C ILE A 83 -22.69 -13.62 -1.46
N ASN A 84 -21.84 -14.61 -1.73
CA ASN A 84 -20.42 -14.57 -1.36
C ASN A 84 -19.67 -13.47 -2.12
N GLU A 85 -19.93 -13.34 -3.42
CA GLU A 85 -19.30 -12.33 -4.26
C GLU A 85 -19.71 -10.91 -3.85
N LEU A 86 -21.01 -10.66 -3.67
CA LEU A 86 -21.52 -9.37 -3.20
C LEU A 86 -20.97 -9.01 -1.82
N ASN A 87 -20.89 -9.97 -0.89
CA ASN A 87 -20.28 -9.75 0.42
C ASN A 87 -18.79 -9.42 0.30
N GLY A 88 -18.07 -10.02 -0.64
CA GLY A 88 -16.67 -9.68 -0.93
C GLY A 88 -16.50 -8.22 -1.35
N TYR A 89 -17.34 -7.73 -2.25
CA TYR A 89 -17.36 -6.31 -2.65
C TYR A 89 -17.78 -5.40 -1.50
N LYS A 90 -18.84 -5.77 -0.77
CA LYS A 90 -19.33 -5.00 0.38
C LYS A 90 -18.23 -4.73 1.40
N VAL A 91 -17.45 -5.75 1.78
CA VAL A 91 -16.31 -5.61 2.71
C VAL A 91 -15.26 -4.61 2.19
N GLN A 92 -15.05 -4.54 0.88
CA GLN A 92 -14.11 -3.56 0.30
C GLN A 92 -14.70 -2.15 0.31
N LEU A 93 -15.98 -2.01 -0.03
CA LEU A 93 -16.68 -0.74 -0.10
C LEU A 93 -16.91 -0.09 1.28
N GLU A 94 -17.01 -0.89 2.34
CA GLU A 94 -17.17 -0.41 3.72
C GLU A 94 -15.93 0.31 4.27
N LYS A 95 -14.72 -0.09 3.84
CA LYS A 95 -13.45 0.39 4.43
C LYS A 95 -13.31 1.91 4.53
N PRO A 96 -13.65 2.72 3.50
CA PRO A 96 -13.53 4.18 3.58
C PRO A 96 -14.45 4.82 4.62
N TYR A 97 -15.56 4.16 4.97
CA TYR A 97 -16.56 4.65 5.91
C TYR A 97 -16.29 4.26 7.37
N LEU A 98 -15.35 3.31 7.58
CA LEU A 98 -15.00 2.79 8.91
C LEU A 98 -13.72 3.44 9.46
N ILE A 99 -13.46 4.68 9.08
CA ILE A 99 -12.30 5.48 9.50
C ILE A 99 -12.73 6.90 9.89
N ASP A 100 -11.99 7.49 10.82
CA ASP A 100 -12.16 8.91 11.12
C ASP A 100 -11.49 9.77 10.05
N THR A 101 -12.31 10.33 9.15
CA THR A 101 -11.81 11.16 8.03
C THR A 101 -11.11 12.44 8.51
N SER A 102 -11.52 13.01 9.63
CA SER A 102 -10.90 14.22 10.19
C SER A 102 -9.48 13.94 10.70
N ILE A 103 -9.30 12.83 11.40
CA ILE A 103 -7.99 12.37 11.86
C ILE A 103 -7.12 11.97 10.67
N ASN A 104 -7.70 11.31 9.66
CA ASN A 104 -6.97 10.93 8.46
C ASN A 104 -6.38 12.15 7.71
N GLU A 105 -7.15 13.22 7.52
CA GLU A 105 -6.65 14.45 6.90
C GLU A 105 -5.54 15.11 7.74
N ASN A 106 -5.67 15.12 9.06
CA ASN A 106 -4.62 15.64 9.94
C ASN A 106 -3.35 14.79 9.85
N LEU A 107 -3.46 13.46 9.80
CA LEU A 107 -2.31 12.57 9.62
C LEU A 107 -1.63 12.75 8.26
N ILE A 108 -2.40 13.05 7.19
CA ILE A 108 -1.82 13.35 5.89
C ILE A 108 -1.02 14.67 5.94
N LYS A 109 -1.58 15.72 6.57
CA LYS A 109 -0.88 17.00 6.78
C LYS A 109 0.36 16.84 7.64
N GLU A 110 0.27 16.07 8.72
CA GLU A 110 1.40 15.73 9.59
C GLU A 110 2.49 14.99 8.79
N ALA A 111 2.11 13.95 8.04
CA ALA A 111 3.05 13.19 7.21
C ALA A 111 3.69 14.07 6.14
N TYR A 112 2.94 14.99 5.52
CA TYR A 112 3.49 15.96 4.58
C TYR A 112 4.50 16.90 5.27
N TYR A 113 4.13 17.48 6.40
CA TYR A 113 5.06 18.33 7.18
C TYR A 113 6.36 17.59 7.48
N ARG A 114 6.28 16.34 7.95
CA ARG A 114 7.44 15.51 8.24
C ARG A 114 8.18 15.00 6.99
N THR A 115 7.55 15.01 5.83
CA THR A 115 8.19 14.69 4.55
C THR A 115 9.02 15.86 4.02
N VAL A 116 8.52 17.10 4.16
CA VAL A 116 9.20 18.31 3.69
C VAL A 116 10.17 18.90 4.73
N ASN A 117 10.20 18.35 5.95
CA ASN A 117 11.13 18.75 7.00
C ASN A 117 11.79 17.50 7.58
N GLU A 118 13.10 17.47 7.59
CA GLU A 118 13.92 16.38 8.14
C GLU A 118 14.38 16.72 9.53
N ILE A 119 14.29 15.75 10.45
CA ILE A 119 14.74 15.88 11.81
C ILE A 119 15.97 15.02 12.05
N ASN A 120 17.00 15.61 12.68
CA ASN A 120 18.13 14.88 13.22
C ASN A 120 17.84 14.57 14.68
N ALA A 121 17.96 13.30 15.07
CA ALA A 121 17.73 12.90 16.46
C ALA A 121 18.71 11.85 16.93
N SER A 122 19.01 11.91 18.24
CA SER A 122 19.73 10.87 18.96
C SER A 122 18.78 10.09 19.85
N HIS A 123 19.11 8.83 20.13
CA HIS A 123 18.32 7.99 21.03
C HIS A 123 19.16 7.12 21.95
N ILE A 124 18.55 6.68 23.05
CA ILE A 124 19.02 5.59 23.90
C ILE A 124 17.93 4.54 23.95
N MET A 125 18.30 3.29 23.79
CA MET A 125 17.38 2.14 23.78
C MET A 125 17.67 1.19 24.94
N VAL A 126 16.59 0.67 25.54
CA VAL A 126 16.59 -0.52 26.39
C VAL A 126 15.81 -1.59 25.64
N LYS A 127 16.49 -2.64 25.23
CA LYS A 127 15.93 -3.72 24.40
C LYS A 127 14.92 -4.56 25.19
N LEU A 128 13.88 -4.99 24.50
CA LEU A 128 12.95 -6.00 25.01
C LEU A 128 13.04 -7.26 24.16
N PRO A 129 12.84 -8.46 24.78
CA PRO A 129 12.75 -9.70 24.00
C PRO A 129 11.55 -9.66 23.06
N PRO A 130 11.55 -10.45 21.99
CA PRO A 130 10.34 -10.70 21.22
C PRO A 130 9.26 -11.29 22.13
N ASN A 131 8.03 -10.78 22.09
CA ASN A 131 6.92 -11.19 22.97
C ASN A 131 7.23 -11.05 24.48
N PRO A 132 7.54 -9.84 24.96
CA PRO A 132 7.95 -9.62 26.33
C PRO A 132 6.81 -9.87 27.32
N LEU A 133 7.11 -10.54 28.42
CA LEU A 133 6.16 -10.73 29.52
C LEU A 133 5.95 -9.41 30.28
N PRO A 134 4.86 -9.26 31.06
CA PRO A 134 4.62 -8.05 31.86
C PRO A 134 5.79 -7.64 32.78
N LYS A 135 6.48 -8.63 33.37
CA LYS A 135 7.70 -8.39 34.17
C LYS A 135 8.84 -7.78 33.37
N ASP A 136 9.01 -8.21 32.11
CA ASP A 136 10.08 -7.72 31.24
C ASP A 136 9.81 -6.27 30.81
N THR A 137 8.54 -5.96 30.51
CA THR A 137 8.10 -4.60 30.17
C THR A 137 8.27 -3.65 31.35
N LEU A 138 7.92 -4.08 32.57
CA LEU A 138 8.07 -3.28 33.79
C LEU A 138 9.55 -3.02 34.08
N LYS A 139 10.39 -4.04 33.99
CA LYS A 139 11.85 -3.92 34.17
C LYS A 139 12.47 -2.99 33.14
N GLY A 140 12.10 -3.16 31.85
CA GLY A 140 12.60 -2.31 30.76
C GLY A 140 12.18 -0.85 30.93
N TRP A 141 10.94 -0.61 31.32
CA TRP A 141 10.44 0.74 31.60
C TRP A 141 11.19 1.38 32.77
N GLY A 142 11.35 0.69 33.89
CA GLY A 142 12.12 1.19 35.05
C GLY A 142 13.56 1.51 34.68
N LYS A 143 14.22 0.69 33.84
CA LYS A 143 15.59 0.94 33.38
C LYS A 143 15.67 2.18 32.51
N ILE A 144 14.80 2.34 31.49
CA ILE A 144 14.84 3.53 30.61
C ILE A 144 14.48 4.81 31.34
N ASP A 145 13.55 4.79 32.32
CA ASP A 145 13.22 5.93 33.15
C ASP A 145 14.40 6.36 34.04
N SER A 146 15.11 5.40 34.62
CA SER A 146 16.34 5.65 35.38
C SER A 146 17.42 6.27 34.50
N ILE A 147 17.63 5.77 33.29
CA ILE A 147 18.56 6.32 32.30
C ILE A 147 18.17 7.77 31.97
N ARG A 148 16.87 8.02 31.72
CA ARG A 148 16.38 9.37 31.44
C ARG A 148 16.71 10.36 32.57
N LYS A 149 16.52 9.96 33.83
CA LYS A 149 16.87 10.77 34.99
C LYS A 149 18.38 11.08 35.07
N ILE A 150 19.21 10.08 34.72
CA ILE A 150 20.67 10.27 34.64
C ILE A 150 21.03 11.28 33.55
N VAL A 151 20.47 11.14 32.36
CA VAL A 151 20.72 12.06 31.23
C VAL A 151 20.27 13.48 31.56
N LEU A 152 19.10 13.64 32.17
CA LEU A 152 18.60 14.96 32.60
C LEU A 152 19.49 15.61 33.65
N LYS A 153 20.14 14.82 34.50
CA LYS A 153 21.03 15.33 35.56
C LYS A 153 22.45 15.63 35.05
N ARG A 154 23.01 14.74 34.19
CA ARG A 154 24.40 14.85 33.72
C ARG A 154 24.56 15.71 32.47
N GLY A 155 23.53 15.83 31.63
CA GLY A 155 23.52 16.67 30.44
C GLY A 155 24.29 16.13 29.24
N ASN A 156 25.03 15.02 29.36
CA ASN A 156 25.83 14.44 28.28
C ASN A 156 25.12 13.22 27.68
N PHE A 157 24.22 13.49 26.73
CA PHE A 157 23.38 12.45 26.11
C PHE A 157 24.23 11.46 25.29
N GLU A 158 25.18 11.97 24.54
CA GLU A 158 25.98 11.22 23.58
C GLU A 158 26.92 10.21 24.26
N GLU A 159 27.59 10.62 25.34
CA GLU A 159 28.46 9.71 26.14
C GLU A 159 27.63 8.65 26.84
N ILE A 160 26.49 9.03 27.42
CA ILE A 160 25.59 8.08 28.07
C ILE A 160 25.00 7.10 27.03
N ALA A 161 24.70 7.57 25.82
CA ALA A 161 24.24 6.68 24.76
C ALA A 161 25.30 5.66 24.33
N GLU A 162 26.56 6.08 24.20
CA GLU A 162 27.71 5.22 23.90
C GLU A 162 27.92 4.16 25.00
N GLU A 163 27.78 4.58 26.26
CA GLU A 163 28.04 3.74 27.43
C GLU A 163 26.96 2.70 27.70
N ILE A 164 25.68 3.08 27.65
CA ILE A 164 24.60 2.28 28.23
C ILE A 164 23.44 1.94 27.25
N SER A 165 23.44 2.50 26.05
CA SER A 165 22.40 2.13 25.06
C SER A 165 22.56 0.68 24.62
N GLU A 166 21.45 -0.04 24.57
CA GLU A 166 21.42 -1.41 24.05
C GLU A 166 21.20 -1.47 22.51
N ASP A 167 21.18 -0.30 21.85
CA ASP A 167 21.31 -0.23 20.40
C ASP A 167 22.78 -0.46 20.00
N PRO A 168 23.08 -1.52 19.21
CA PRO A 168 24.46 -1.80 18.83
C PRO A 168 25.15 -0.66 18.09
N SER A 169 24.40 0.17 17.36
CA SER A 169 24.96 1.31 16.62
C SER A 169 25.45 2.44 17.52
N ALA A 170 24.95 2.53 18.74
CA ALA A 170 25.30 3.60 19.67
C ALA A 170 26.79 3.66 20.02
N ARG A 171 27.50 2.52 19.95
CA ARG A 171 28.94 2.45 20.14
C ARG A 171 29.75 3.22 19.09
N PHE A 172 29.17 3.46 17.92
CA PHE A 172 29.83 4.12 16.80
C PHE A 172 29.28 5.52 16.56
N ASN A 173 27.96 5.68 16.67
CA ASN A 173 27.25 6.92 16.36
C ASN A 173 26.84 7.72 17.61
N LYS A 174 27.15 7.24 18.83
CA LYS A 174 26.79 7.87 20.12
C LYS A 174 25.29 8.13 20.23
N GLY A 175 24.52 7.23 19.63
CA GLY A 175 23.06 7.30 19.54
C GLY A 175 22.49 8.22 18.45
N ASN A 176 23.33 8.95 17.70
CA ASN A 176 22.88 9.84 16.62
C ASN A 176 22.46 9.05 15.38
N LEU A 177 21.19 9.18 15.00
CA LEU A 177 20.60 8.48 13.84
C LEU A 177 20.70 9.30 12.54
N GLY A 178 21.27 10.50 12.59
CA GLY A 178 21.28 11.41 11.46
C GLY A 178 19.90 12.02 11.18
N TYR A 179 19.75 12.60 9.98
CA TYR A 179 18.49 13.18 9.54
C TYR A 179 17.56 12.11 8.95
N PHE A 180 16.30 12.17 9.33
CA PHE A 180 15.24 11.33 8.76
C PHE A 180 13.94 12.12 8.61
N ASN A 181 13.03 11.63 7.77
CA ASN A 181 11.72 12.21 7.53
C ASN A 181 10.59 11.19 7.77
N ALA A 182 9.37 11.50 7.36
CA ALA A 182 8.21 10.64 7.55
C ALA A 182 8.44 9.23 6.98
N PHE A 183 7.93 8.20 7.67
CA PHE A 183 7.96 6.77 7.31
C PHE A 183 9.36 6.12 7.31
N LYS A 184 10.39 6.79 7.79
CA LYS A 184 11.74 6.22 7.92
C LYS A 184 11.93 5.50 9.24
N MET A 185 11.23 5.93 10.28
CA MET A 185 11.23 5.32 11.61
C MET A 185 9.86 4.76 11.96
N ILE A 186 9.79 3.88 12.96
CA ILE A 186 8.50 3.45 13.52
C ILE A 186 7.74 4.68 13.99
N TYR A 187 6.45 4.76 13.71
CA TYR A 187 5.66 5.96 13.92
C TYR A 187 5.74 6.51 15.36
N THR A 188 5.70 5.67 16.40
CA THR A 188 5.86 6.12 17.80
C THR A 188 7.21 6.79 18.06
N PHE A 189 8.27 6.32 17.39
CA PHE A 189 9.60 6.92 17.47
C PHE A 189 9.66 8.24 16.69
N GLU A 190 9.17 8.22 15.45
CA GLU A 190 9.06 9.41 14.61
C GLU A 190 8.25 10.51 15.32
N ASP A 191 7.10 10.14 15.89
CA ASP A 191 6.24 11.07 16.63
C ASP A 191 6.97 11.72 17.81
N ALA A 192 7.68 10.94 18.61
CA ALA A 192 8.48 11.45 19.71
C ALA A 192 9.59 12.40 19.23
N ALA A 193 10.24 12.09 18.09
CA ALA A 193 11.27 12.96 17.54
C ALA A 193 10.72 14.32 17.11
N TYR A 194 9.57 14.34 16.41
CA TYR A 194 8.98 15.58 15.89
C TYR A 194 8.20 16.39 16.92
N THR A 195 7.68 15.76 17.99
CA THR A 195 6.89 16.45 19.03
C THR A 195 7.71 16.91 20.23
N THR A 196 8.87 16.32 20.45
CA THR A 196 9.79 16.78 21.52
C THR A 196 10.52 18.03 21.03
N PRO A 197 10.59 19.12 21.85
CA PRO A 197 11.34 20.31 21.47
C PRO A 197 12.82 19.99 21.22
N ILE A 198 13.42 20.68 20.25
CA ILE A 198 14.85 20.54 19.92
C ILE A 198 15.73 20.70 21.17
N GLY A 199 16.67 19.78 21.35
CA GLY A 199 17.59 19.73 22.51
C GLY A 199 16.98 19.17 23.80
N LYS A 200 15.67 18.93 23.86
CA LYS A 200 15.00 18.29 25.01
C LYS A 200 14.94 16.77 24.85
N ILE A 201 14.68 16.07 25.95
CA ILE A 201 14.62 14.63 26.00
C ILE A 201 13.16 14.19 26.15
N SER A 202 12.70 13.32 25.25
CA SER A 202 11.35 12.79 25.29
C SER A 202 11.03 12.02 26.58
N ASN A 203 9.76 11.81 26.86
CA ASN A 203 9.36 10.74 27.77
C ASN A 203 9.74 9.38 27.15
N PRO A 204 9.90 8.32 27.99
CA PRO A 204 10.11 6.98 27.47
C PRO A 204 8.96 6.57 26.52
N ILE A 205 9.31 6.11 25.35
CA ILE A 205 8.38 5.58 24.36
C ILE A 205 8.65 4.09 24.14
N ARG A 206 7.63 3.35 23.74
CA ARG A 206 7.75 1.92 23.45
C ARG A 206 7.62 1.64 21.96
N THR A 207 8.55 0.84 21.45
CA THR A 207 8.46 0.24 20.12
C THR A 207 8.51 -1.29 20.22
N ARG A 208 8.42 -1.99 19.09
CA ARG A 208 8.63 -3.45 19.06
C ARG A 208 10.05 -3.87 19.48
N TYR A 209 11.03 -2.98 19.42
CA TYR A 209 12.41 -3.28 19.80
C TYR A 209 12.70 -3.07 21.28
N GLY A 210 11.92 -2.23 21.95
CA GLY A 210 12.13 -1.91 23.34
C GLY A 210 11.63 -0.52 23.73
N TYR A 211 12.17 -0.01 24.81
CA TYR A 211 11.92 1.36 25.27
C TYR A 211 13.00 2.30 24.79
N HIS A 212 12.63 3.51 24.41
CA HIS A 212 13.55 4.53 23.91
C HIS A 212 13.29 5.86 24.63
N ILE A 213 14.35 6.67 24.77
CA ILE A 213 14.28 8.11 24.96
C ILE A 213 14.93 8.77 23.75
N VAL A 214 14.34 9.83 23.23
CA VAL A 214 14.74 10.51 22.00
C VAL A 214 15.12 11.95 22.31
N LYS A 215 16.22 12.43 21.76
CA LYS A 215 16.68 13.82 21.79
C LYS A 215 16.73 14.36 20.37
N PRO A 216 15.76 15.19 19.94
CA PRO A 216 15.86 15.90 18.66
C PRO A 216 17.03 16.91 18.73
N ASN A 217 17.91 16.88 17.73
CA ASN A 217 19.11 17.74 17.71
C ASN A 217 18.89 18.99 16.83
N SER A 218 18.28 18.81 15.66
CA SER A 218 18.00 19.90 14.72
C SER A 218 16.92 19.52 13.71
N LEU A 219 16.31 20.52 13.10
CA LEU A 219 15.30 20.39 12.04
C LEU A 219 15.76 21.18 10.82
N ARG A 220 15.58 20.63 9.63
CA ARG A 220 15.88 21.31 8.37
C ARG A 220 14.84 21.02 7.31
N LYS A 221 14.80 21.81 6.25
CA LYS A 221 14.02 21.48 5.04
C LYS A 221 14.60 20.24 4.37
N ALA A 222 13.72 19.38 3.87
CA ALA A 222 14.11 18.20 3.12
C ALA A 222 14.81 18.60 1.81
N ARG A 223 15.91 17.92 1.52
CA ARG A 223 16.76 18.23 0.36
C ARG A 223 16.27 17.61 -0.95
N GLY A 224 15.11 16.93 -0.93
CA GLY A 224 14.59 16.24 -2.12
C GLY A 224 15.29 14.92 -2.37
N ARG A 225 15.46 14.56 -3.67
CA ARG A 225 16.18 13.36 -4.11
C ARG A 225 17.09 13.64 -5.30
N VAL A 226 18.20 12.94 -5.34
CA VAL A 226 19.21 13.06 -6.38
C VAL A 226 19.38 11.71 -7.07
N LYS A 227 19.26 11.67 -8.38
CA LYS A 227 19.68 10.50 -9.16
C LYS A 227 21.19 10.54 -9.29
N THR A 228 21.85 9.49 -8.82
CA THR A 228 23.29 9.51 -8.56
C THR A 228 23.97 8.31 -9.21
N ALA A 229 25.19 8.53 -9.69
CA ALA A 229 26.15 7.47 -9.98
C ALA A 229 27.37 7.64 -9.06
N HIS A 230 28.09 6.55 -8.76
CA HIS A 230 29.34 6.62 -8.01
C HIS A 230 30.43 5.71 -8.55
N ILE A 231 31.67 6.04 -8.19
CA ILE A 231 32.83 5.17 -8.26
C ILE A 231 33.31 4.96 -6.84
N MET A 232 33.50 3.72 -6.42
CA MET A 232 33.95 3.37 -5.08
C MET A 232 35.24 2.55 -5.14
N ILE A 233 36.22 2.90 -4.33
CA ILE A 233 37.39 2.08 -4.05
C ILE A 233 37.28 1.63 -2.60
N ALA A 234 37.09 0.33 -2.41
CA ALA A 234 36.89 -0.26 -1.09
C ALA A 234 38.15 -0.14 -0.22
N VAL A 235 37.93 -0.04 1.10
CA VAL A 235 39.00 -0.09 2.09
C VAL A 235 38.73 -1.25 3.07
N ASP A 236 39.79 -1.98 3.44
CA ASP A 236 39.73 -2.98 4.50
C ASP A 236 40.17 -2.34 5.81
N PRO A 237 39.32 -2.25 6.85
CA PRO A 237 39.69 -1.68 8.13
C PRO A 237 40.93 -2.31 8.79
N ASN A 238 41.23 -3.56 8.42
CA ASN A 238 42.33 -4.34 9.00
C ASN A 238 43.67 -4.18 8.25
N GLN A 239 43.68 -3.53 7.08
CA GLN A 239 44.86 -3.44 6.21
C GLN A 239 45.29 -1.99 5.92
N LYS A 240 46.04 -1.39 6.84
CA LYS A 240 46.46 0.04 6.74
C LYS A 240 47.26 0.39 5.46
N LYS A 241 48.08 -0.52 4.93
CA LYS A 241 48.86 -0.26 3.69
C LYS A 241 48.01 -0.17 2.44
N GLU A 242 46.98 -1.00 2.33
CA GLU A 242 46.03 -0.99 1.22
C GLU A 242 45.13 0.24 1.21
N ASN A 243 44.86 0.82 2.40
CA ASN A 243 44.08 2.04 2.51
C ASN A 243 44.78 3.27 1.89
N ASN A 244 46.10 3.37 1.92
CA ASN A 244 46.83 4.43 1.24
C ASN A 244 46.74 4.26 -0.28
N ASN A 245 46.86 3.03 -0.80
CA ASN A 245 46.68 2.74 -2.23
C ASN A 245 45.27 3.06 -2.71
N ALA A 246 44.23 2.92 -1.87
CA ALA A 246 42.84 3.24 -2.24
C ALA A 246 42.65 4.76 -2.43
N GLU A 247 43.28 5.58 -1.58
CA GLU A 247 43.25 7.04 -1.70
C GLU A 247 44.00 7.52 -2.97
N GLU A 248 45.17 6.97 -3.26
CA GLU A 248 45.92 7.29 -4.46
C GLU A 248 45.15 6.88 -5.73
N LYS A 249 44.53 5.72 -5.71
CA LYS A 249 43.71 5.18 -6.82
C LYS A 249 42.50 6.07 -7.10
N ILE A 250 41.73 6.47 -6.06
CA ILE A 250 40.54 7.32 -6.28
C ILE A 250 40.94 8.72 -6.75
N ASN A 251 42.09 9.28 -6.27
CA ASN A 251 42.62 10.56 -6.75
C ASN A 251 43.08 10.49 -8.20
N SER A 252 43.72 9.38 -8.62
CA SER A 252 44.06 9.14 -10.03
C SER A 252 42.81 9.11 -10.92
N ILE A 253 41.75 8.44 -10.49
CA ILE A 253 40.48 8.41 -11.20
C ILE A 253 39.83 9.81 -11.28
N TYR A 254 39.90 10.60 -10.19
CA TYR A 254 39.42 11.96 -10.16
C TYR A 254 40.15 12.87 -11.15
N ASN A 255 41.49 12.72 -11.27
CA ASN A 255 42.28 13.44 -12.25
C ASN A 255 41.90 13.08 -13.70
N LYS A 256 41.62 11.80 -13.97
CA LYS A 256 41.11 11.37 -15.29
C LYS A 256 39.76 12.01 -15.61
N LEU A 257 38.85 12.04 -14.63
CA LEU A 257 37.55 12.69 -14.77
C LEU A 257 37.66 14.19 -15.07
N ASN A 258 38.59 14.88 -14.40
CA ASN A 258 38.88 16.30 -14.67
C ASN A 258 39.51 16.55 -16.05
N ASN A 259 40.13 15.53 -16.65
CA ASN A 259 40.61 15.53 -18.02
C ASN A 259 39.55 15.09 -19.04
N ASN A 260 38.26 15.07 -18.65
CA ASN A 260 37.10 14.71 -19.47
C ASN A 260 37.00 13.21 -19.86
N ASP A 261 37.67 12.32 -19.15
CA ASP A 261 37.42 10.89 -19.30
C ASP A 261 35.98 10.51 -18.90
N SER A 262 35.47 9.47 -19.53
CA SER A 262 34.10 9.03 -19.31
C SER A 262 33.87 8.46 -17.92
N PHE A 263 33.02 9.09 -17.11
CA PHE A 263 32.63 8.58 -15.78
C PHE A 263 32.09 7.14 -15.87
N LYS A 264 31.28 6.85 -16.89
CA LYS A 264 30.69 5.56 -17.16
C LYS A 264 31.73 4.45 -17.34
N GLU A 265 32.75 4.71 -18.16
CA GLU A 265 33.79 3.72 -18.44
C GLU A 265 34.70 3.55 -17.21
N LEU A 266 35.09 4.65 -16.54
CA LEU A 266 35.88 4.58 -15.32
C LEU A 266 35.16 3.85 -14.19
N ALA A 267 33.82 4.02 -14.07
CA ALA A 267 33.02 3.29 -13.10
C ALA A 267 33.01 1.77 -13.36
N LYS A 268 32.89 1.36 -14.62
CA LYS A 268 32.94 -0.05 -15.01
C LYS A 268 34.31 -0.68 -14.77
N GLU A 269 35.36 0.06 -15.05
CA GLU A 269 36.75 -0.44 -15.00
C GLU A 269 37.27 -0.49 -13.56
N TYR A 270 37.11 0.59 -12.80
CA TYR A 270 37.78 0.79 -11.52
C TYR A 270 36.91 0.61 -10.26
N SER A 271 35.57 0.73 -10.37
CA SER A 271 34.74 0.67 -9.17
C SER A 271 34.70 -0.72 -8.55
N ASP A 272 34.97 -0.79 -7.25
CA ASP A 272 34.85 -2.03 -6.47
C ASP A 272 33.40 -2.38 -6.10
N ASP A 273 32.46 -1.43 -6.18
CA ASP A 273 31.03 -1.75 -6.15
C ASP A 273 30.57 -2.33 -7.50
N ARG A 274 30.74 -3.63 -7.64
CA ARG A 274 30.42 -4.35 -8.88
C ARG A 274 28.95 -4.28 -9.28
N ASN A 275 28.05 -4.05 -8.33
CA ASN A 275 26.62 -3.97 -8.61
C ASN A 275 26.27 -2.68 -9.38
N SER A 276 26.80 -1.54 -8.94
CA SER A 276 26.63 -0.26 -9.65
C SER A 276 27.55 -0.15 -10.85
N ALA A 277 28.78 -0.67 -10.80
CA ALA A 277 29.75 -0.64 -11.91
C ALA A 277 29.17 -1.22 -13.22
N ARG A 278 28.45 -2.36 -13.15
CA ARG A 278 27.73 -2.97 -14.29
C ARG A 278 26.69 -2.04 -14.91
N LYS A 279 26.16 -1.11 -14.13
CA LYS A 279 25.19 -0.08 -14.53
C LYS A 279 25.86 1.30 -14.69
N SER A 280 27.17 1.33 -15.05
CA SER A 280 27.91 2.58 -15.24
C SER A 280 28.01 3.45 -13.98
N GLY A 281 28.02 2.81 -12.80
CA GLY A 281 28.06 3.44 -11.48
C GLY A 281 26.70 3.88 -10.95
N GLU A 282 25.58 3.69 -11.68
CA GLU A 282 24.27 4.19 -11.24
C GLU A 282 23.76 3.49 -9.97
N LEU A 283 23.40 4.32 -8.97
CA LEU A 283 22.76 3.92 -7.71
C LEU A 283 21.24 4.19 -7.71
N GLY A 284 20.75 4.93 -8.71
CA GLY A 284 19.37 5.40 -8.77
C GLY A 284 19.11 6.65 -7.92
N TRP A 285 17.86 6.79 -7.43
CA TRP A 285 17.45 7.96 -6.65
C TRP A 285 17.82 7.82 -5.17
N ILE A 286 18.60 8.76 -4.67
CA ILE A 286 18.99 8.88 -3.26
C ILE A 286 18.18 10.01 -2.64
N SER A 287 17.40 9.68 -1.62
CA SER A 287 16.69 10.65 -0.80
C SER A 287 17.51 10.98 0.45
N SER A 288 17.40 12.18 0.92
CA SER A 288 17.95 12.59 2.20
C SER A 288 17.34 11.76 3.35
N GLY A 289 18.14 11.46 4.37
CA GLY A 289 17.72 10.57 5.46
C GLY A 289 17.54 9.12 5.01
N GLY A 290 18.26 8.67 3.98
CA GLY A 290 18.30 7.30 3.46
C GLY A 290 19.21 6.37 4.27
N ASN A 291 19.61 5.26 3.64
CA ASN A 291 20.48 4.25 4.25
C ASN A 291 21.98 4.48 3.95
N PHE A 292 22.34 5.71 3.56
CA PHE A 292 23.73 6.06 3.24
C PHE A 292 24.40 6.76 4.43
N TYR A 293 25.72 6.62 4.51
CA TYR A 293 26.52 7.37 5.46
C TYR A 293 26.35 8.89 5.26
N GLN A 294 26.44 9.64 6.35
CA GLN A 294 26.24 11.10 6.34
C GLN A 294 27.18 11.80 5.35
N GLU A 295 28.43 11.33 5.28
CA GLU A 295 29.45 11.85 4.34
C GLU A 295 29.01 11.64 2.89
N PHE A 296 28.46 10.48 2.58
CA PHE A 296 27.98 10.17 1.24
C PHE A 296 26.78 11.05 0.86
N GLU A 297 25.79 11.16 1.76
CA GLU A 297 24.67 12.06 1.54
C GLU A 297 25.11 13.50 1.36
N ASN A 298 26.02 13.98 2.19
CA ASN A 298 26.52 15.36 2.11
C ASN A 298 27.20 15.61 0.75
N ALA A 299 28.01 14.67 0.25
CA ALA A 299 28.65 14.78 -1.05
C ALA A 299 27.61 14.81 -2.18
N VAL A 300 26.61 13.91 -2.16
CA VAL A 300 25.56 13.85 -3.17
C VAL A 300 24.75 15.16 -3.23
N PHE A 301 24.34 15.67 -2.07
CA PHE A 301 23.49 16.87 -2.00
C PHE A 301 24.27 18.20 -2.07
N SER A 302 25.61 18.17 -2.07
CA SER A 302 26.42 19.37 -2.33
C SER A 302 26.47 19.73 -3.82
N LEU A 303 26.25 18.75 -4.71
CA LEU A 303 26.28 18.95 -6.15
C LEU A 303 25.06 19.75 -6.62
N LYS A 304 25.30 20.84 -7.35
CA LYS A 304 24.26 21.80 -7.75
C LYS A 304 23.72 21.57 -9.15
N ASN A 305 24.56 21.03 -10.03
CA ASN A 305 24.24 20.88 -11.45
C ASN A 305 24.22 19.40 -11.86
N ASP A 306 23.35 19.05 -12.80
CA ASP A 306 23.35 17.73 -13.39
C ASP A 306 24.63 17.55 -14.21
N GLY A 307 25.29 16.39 -14.06
CA GLY A 307 26.60 16.11 -14.62
C GLY A 307 27.77 16.45 -13.71
N GLU A 308 27.58 17.23 -12.66
CA GLU A 308 28.63 17.61 -11.70
C GLU A 308 29.13 16.39 -10.91
N ILE A 309 30.43 16.36 -10.62
CA ILE A 309 31.10 15.32 -9.83
C ILE A 309 31.62 15.89 -8.51
N SER A 310 31.67 15.08 -7.46
CA SER A 310 32.30 15.46 -6.21
C SER A 310 33.81 15.32 -6.27
N ALA A 311 34.54 16.04 -5.41
CA ALA A 311 35.88 15.63 -5.02
C ALA A 311 35.83 14.24 -4.35
N PRO A 312 36.94 13.49 -4.33
CA PRO A 312 37.07 12.26 -3.58
C PRO A 312 36.74 12.46 -2.08
N PHE A 313 35.95 11.58 -1.49
CA PHE A 313 35.62 11.59 -0.08
C PHE A 313 35.56 10.17 0.48
N LYS A 314 35.72 10.05 1.80
CA LYS A 314 35.82 8.77 2.49
C LYS A 314 34.54 8.45 3.28
N THR A 315 34.15 7.19 3.26
CA THR A 315 33.18 6.58 4.18
C THR A 315 33.79 5.34 4.83
N PRO A 316 33.14 4.71 5.81
CA PRO A 316 33.61 3.42 6.35
C PRO A 316 33.79 2.32 5.29
N ASN A 317 33.06 2.37 4.17
CA ASN A 317 33.13 1.38 3.09
C ASN A 317 34.30 1.61 2.11
N GLY A 318 34.86 2.83 2.06
CA GLY A 318 35.92 3.17 1.12
C GLY A 318 35.90 4.63 0.68
N TRP A 319 36.68 4.90 -0.37
CA TRP A 319 36.74 6.18 -1.04
C TRP A 319 35.73 6.25 -2.19
N HIS A 320 35.10 7.40 -2.37
CA HIS A 320 34.04 7.61 -3.33
C HIS A 320 34.24 8.87 -4.16
N ILE A 321 33.77 8.84 -5.39
CA ILE A 321 33.43 10.00 -6.22
C ILE A 321 31.97 9.81 -6.64
N VAL A 322 31.12 10.80 -6.42
CA VAL A 322 29.71 10.77 -6.84
C VAL A 322 29.48 11.73 -8.00
N LYS A 323 28.56 11.37 -8.89
CA LYS A 323 28.07 12.19 -9.99
C LYS A 323 26.56 12.39 -9.86
N ARG A 324 26.10 13.62 -9.95
CA ARG A 324 24.68 13.93 -10.03
C ARG A 324 24.18 13.72 -11.45
N LEU A 325 23.13 12.92 -11.62
CA LEU A 325 22.49 12.64 -12.90
C LEU A 325 21.20 13.44 -13.09
N ALA A 326 20.43 13.63 -12.01
CA ALA A 326 19.20 14.42 -11.99
C ALA A 326 18.86 14.82 -10.53
N TYR A 327 18.02 15.83 -10.37
CA TYR A 327 17.53 16.28 -9.08
C TYR A 327 16.03 16.53 -9.11
N GLU A 328 15.37 16.13 -8.03
CA GLU A 328 13.96 16.42 -7.82
C GLU A 328 13.75 17.00 -6.41
N THR A 329 12.99 18.09 -6.34
CA THR A 329 12.52 18.65 -5.06
C THR A 329 11.44 17.75 -4.46
N VAL A 330 11.17 17.92 -3.17
CA VAL A 330 9.96 17.32 -2.57
C VAL A 330 8.74 17.97 -3.20
N GLY A 331 7.80 17.16 -3.64
CA GLY A 331 6.57 17.63 -4.29
C GLY A 331 5.65 18.42 -3.34
N ASP A 332 4.77 19.22 -3.93
CA ASP A 332 3.73 19.95 -3.20
C ASP A 332 2.71 19.00 -2.55
N TYR A 333 1.97 19.53 -1.56
CA TYR A 333 0.98 18.76 -0.81
C TYR A 333 -0.03 18.02 -1.70
N ASP A 334 -0.60 18.72 -2.69
CA ASP A 334 -1.64 18.14 -3.55
C ASP A 334 -1.10 17.00 -4.40
N LYS A 335 0.15 17.10 -4.88
CA LYS A 335 0.81 16.03 -5.63
C LYS A 335 1.12 14.81 -4.77
N LEU A 336 1.48 15.02 -3.49
CA LEU A 336 1.88 13.96 -2.58
C LEU A 336 0.70 13.38 -1.77
N LYS A 337 -0.42 14.09 -1.68
CA LYS A 337 -1.57 13.72 -0.84
C LYS A 337 -2.03 12.28 -1.03
N TYR A 338 -2.17 11.84 -2.27
CA TYR A 338 -2.60 10.46 -2.58
C TYR A 338 -1.56 9.42 -2.14
N GLU A 339 -0.29 9.67 -2.42
CA GLU A 339 0.82 8.77 -2.02
C GLU A 339 0.92 8.67 -0.49
N LEU A 340 0.86 9.81 0.20
CA LEU A 340 0.90 9.88 1.66
C LEU A 340 -0.28 9.13 2.30
N LYS A 341 -1.49 9.31 1.74
CA LYS A 341 -2.68 8.55 2.18
C LYS A 341 -2.45 7.04 2.08
N ASN A 342 -1.91 6.56 0.96
CA ASN A 342 -1.62 5.14 0.77
C ASN A 342 -0.53 4.61 1.72
N LYS A 343 0.50 5.43 2.00
CA LYS A 343 1.55 5.09 2.99
C LYS A 343 0.97 5.01 4.40
N ILE A 344 0.14 5.98 4.80
CA ILE A 344 -0.53 6.01 6.11
C ILE A 344 -1.36 4.75 6.33
N GLN A 345 -2.11 4.30 5.32
CA GLN A 345 -2.96 3.10 5.44
C GLN A 345 -2.17 1.81 5.75
N LYS A 346 -0.88 1.78 5.40
CA LYS A 346 0.03 0.64 5.63
C LYS A 346 0.94 0.84 6.84
N ASP A 347 0.85 1.96 7.51
CA ASP A 347 1.69 2.37 8.62
C ASP A 347 0.95 2.25 9.96
N ALA A 348 1.69 2.16 11.07
CA ALA A 348 1.12 2.09 12.42
C ALA A 348 0.25 3.31 12.79
N ARG A 349 0.41 4.44 12.11
CA ARG A 349 -0.44 5.63 12.33
C ARG A 349 -1.88 5.44 11.88
N ALA A 350 -2.17 4.47 11.02
CA ALA A 350 -3.53 4.09 10.65
C ALA A 350 -4.36 3.65 11.89
N GLU A 351 -3.71 3.07 12.90
CA GLU A 351 -4.38 2.65 14.12
C GLU A 351 -4.94 3.85 14.92
N LYS A 352 -4.31 5.03 14.85
CA LYS A 352 -4.88 6.26 15.45
C LYS A 352 -6.24 6.61 14.85
N THR A 353 -6.38 6.47 13.52
CA THR A 353 -7.64 6.75 12.81
C THR A 353 -8.73 5.76 13.23
N ARG A 354 -8.37 4.49 13.34
CA ARG A 354 -9.28 3.43 13.76
C ARG A 354 -9.70 3.59 15.22
N THR A 355 -8.75 3.84 16.12
CA THR A 355 -9.03 4.05 17.53
C THR A 355 -9.94 5.27 17.74
N SER A 356 -9.63 6.40 17.09
CA SER A 356 -10.46 7.61 17.15
C SER A 356 -11.88 7.35 16.63
N PHE A 357 -12.00 6.61 15.53
CA PHE A 357 -13.30 6.25 14.98
C PHE A 357 -14.12 5.43 15.97
N ILE A 358 -13.52 4.40 16.58
CA ILE A 358 -14.18 3.57 17.59
C ILE A 358 -14.62 4.40 18.80
N GLU A 359 -13.77 5.29 19.31
CA GLU A 359 -14.13 6.16 20.43
C GLU A 359 -15.29 7.11 20.08
N LYS A 360 -15.34 7.62 18.85
CA LYS A 360 -16.51 8.38 18.38
C LYS A 360 -17.78 7.54 18.36
N LEU A 361 -17.70 6.29 17.88
CA LEU A 361 -18.84 5.38 17.86
C LEU A 361 -19.31 5.00 19.26
N LYS A 362 -18.39 4.81 20.22
CA LYS A 362 -18.74 4.57 21.63
C LYS A 362 -19.59 5.69 22.20
N ILE A 363 -19.24 6.93 21.90
CA ILE A 363 -20.00 8.12 22.32
C ILE A 363 -21.35 8.18 21.58
N GLU A 364 -21.34 8.05 20.25
CA GLU A 364 -22.53 8.14 19.40
C GLU A 364 -23.59 7.11 19.79
N TYR A 365 -23.16 5.89 20.10
CA TYR A 365 -24.05 4.79 20.46
C TYR A 365 -24.29 4.65 21.95
N SER A 366 -23.82 5.61 22.77
CA SER A 366 -24.02 5.63 24.22
C SER A 366 -23.62 4.31 24.89
N LEU A 367 -22.34 3.92 24.67
CA LEU A 367 -21.79 2.66 25.15
C LEU A 367 -21.81 2.60 26.69
N GLU A 368 -22.36 1.54 27.24
CA GLU A 368 -22.34 1.19 28.67
C GLU A 368 -21.62 -0.13 28.91
N GLU A 369 -20.62 -0.12 29.78
CA GLU A 369 -19.81 -1.28 30.14
C GLU A 369 -20.13 -1.71 31.57
N LYS A 370 -20.42 -3.00 31.78
CA LYS A 370 -20.75 -3.59 33.11
C LYS A 370 -19.94 -4.87 33.36
N LEU A 371 -18.76 -5.02 32.68
CA LEU A 371 -17.93 -6.21 32.87
C LEU A 371 -17.45 -6.35 34.30
N ASN A 372 -17.65 -7.54 34.87
CA ASN A 372 -16.94 -7.98 36.06
C ASN A 372 -15.96 -9.10 35.70
N PRO A 373 -14.66 -8.84 35.62
CA PRO A 373 -13.68 -9.85 35.24
C PRO A 373 -13.63 -11.04 36.19
N ASN A 374 -14.02 -10.83 37.49
CA ASN A 374 -14.07 -11.92 38.47
C ASN A 374 -15.21 -12.92 38.16
N ASN A 375 -16.36 -12.42 37.67
CA ASN A 375 -17.45 -13.29 37.26
C ASN A 375 -17.06 -14.14 36.06
N ILE A 376 -16.45 -13.55 35.03
CA ILE A 376 -15.94 -14.28 33.85
C ILE A 376 -14.93 -15.33 34.31
N GLN A 377 -13.93 -14.95 35.11
CA GLN A 377 -12.93 -15.88 35.58
C GLN A 377 -13.56 -17.03 36.39
N ARG A 378 -14.51 -16.74 37.27
CA ARG A 378 -15.26 -17.76 38.06
C ARG A 378 -15.98 -18.74 37.13
N ILE A 379 -16.64 -18.26 36.10
CA ILE A 379 -17.36 -19.11 35.13
C ILE A 379 -16.38 -20.05 34.43
N ILE A 380 -15.33 -19.51 33.81
CA ILE A 380 -14.40 -20.30 32.98
C ILE A 380 -13.44 -21.18 33.77
N THR A 381 -13.21 -20.92 35.08
CA THR A 381 -12.39 -21.77 35.98
C THR A 381 -13.20 -22.81 36.74
N ASN A 382 -14.51 -22.80 36.64
CA ASN A 382 -15.36 -23.78 37.30
C ASN A 382 -15.02 -25.19 36.74
N LYS A 383 -14.80 -26.17 37.63
CA LYS A 383 -14.54 -27.57 37.28
C LYS A 383 -15.63 -28.24 36.43
N LYS A 384 -16.88 -27.72 36.52
CA LYS A 384 -18.02 -28.15 35.71
C LYS A 384 -18.16 -27.37 34.39
N PHE A 385 -17.26 -26.41 34.10
CA PHE A 385 -17.30 -25.64 32.88
C PHE A 385 -16.87 -26.52 31.70
N ASP A 386 -17.86 -26.86 30.89
CA ASP A 386 -17.69 -27.54 29.62
C ASP A 386 -18.00 -26.55 28.52
N ILE A 387 -17.02 -26.25 27.70
CA ILE A 387 -17.13 -25.22 26.67
C ILE A 387 -18.20 -25.57 25.64
N ASP A 388 -18.30 -26.84 25.27
CA ASP A 388 -19.25 -27.30 24.26
C ASP A 388 -20.69 -27.25 24.82
N LYS A 389 -20.86 -27.67 26.06
CA LYS A 389 -22.14 -27.55 26.77
C LYS A 389 -22.51 -26.10 27.03
N TYR A 390 -21.55 -25.25 27.39
CA TYR A 390 -21.78 -23.82 27.58
C TYR A 390 -22.26 -23.14 26.31
N LEU A 391 -21.68 -23.50 25.15
CA LEU A 391 -22.08 -22.98 23.85
C LEU A 391 -23.43 -23.52 23.35
N ILE A 392 -23.85 -24.69 23.82
CA ILE A 392 -25.12 -25.33 23.47
C ILE A 392 -26.24 -24.90 24.45
N ASN A 393 -25.94 -24.76 25.74
CA ASN A 393 -26.90 -24.49 26.82
C ASN A 393 -26.66 -23.11 27.45
N LYS A 394 -27.56 -22.15 27.17
CA LYS A 394 -27.53 -20.82 27.78
C LYS A 394 -27.88 -20.82 29.29
N GLU A 395 -28.21 -21.96 29.88
CA GLU A 395 -28.71 -22.09 31.28
C GLU A 395 -27.61 -22.01 32.34
N ALA A 396 -26.36 -21.70 32.00
CA ALA A 396 -25.34 -21.50 33.02
C ALA A 396 -25.66 -20.27 33.88
N LYS A 397 -25.64 -20.44 35.20
CA LYS A 397 -25.85 -19.33 36.17
C LYS A 397 -24.88 -18.17 35.82
N TYR A 398 -25.41 -16.96 35.68
CA TYR A 398 -24.73 -15.73 35.22
C TYR A 398 -24.50 -15.63 33.71
N SER A 399 -24.97 -16.55 32.86
CA SER A 399 -24.81 -16.44 31.41
C SER A 399 -25.51 -15.22 30.83
N ASP A 400 -26.68 -14.87 31.40
CA ASP A 400 -27.58 -13.83 30.91
C ASP A 400 -27.33 -12.44 31.51
N ASP A 401 -26.33 -12.31 32.42
CA ASP A 401 -25.95 -10.98 32.92
C ASP A 401 -25.48 -10.11 31.78
N ILE A 402 -26.12 -8.96 31.60
CA ILE A 402 -25.75 -8.00 30.57
C ILE A 402 -24.49 -7.27 31.00
N ILE A 403 -23.45 -7.36 30.16
CA ILE A 403 -22.12 -6.77 30.41
C ILE A 403 -21.77 -5.64 29.46
N LEU A 404 -22.51 -5.49 28.37
CA LEU A 404 -22.28 -4.47 27.36
C LEU A 404 -23.61 -4.06 26.73
N LYS A 405 -23.84 -2.74 26.65
CA LYS A 405 -24.98 -2.16 25.92
C LYS A 405 -24.48 -1.04 25.03
N PHE A 406 -25.01 -0.92 23.84
CA PHE A 406 -24.90 0.27 23.01
C PHE A 406 -26.00 0.28 21.95
N ALA A 407 -26.46 1.47 21.57
CA ALA A 407 -27.64 1.65 20.73
C ALA A 407 -28.81 0.77 21.21
N LYS A 408 -29.27 -0.19 20.40
CA LYS A 408 -30.34 -1.15 20.76
C LYS A 408 -29.81 -2.57 20.95
N LYS A 409 -28.49 -2.74 21.13
CA LYS A 409 -27.83 -4.04 21.33
C LYS A 409 -27.46 -4.25 22.78
N GLU A 410 -27.67 -5.45 23.25
CA GLU A 410 -27.26 -5.92 24.58
C GLU A 410 -26.46 -7.20 24.39
N PHE A 411 -25.37 -7.33 25.16
CA PHE A 411 -24.51 -8.51 25.14
C PHE A 411 -24.29 -9.02 26.55
N THR A 412 -24.27 -10.31 26.66
CA THR A 412 -24.22 -11.04 27.92
C THR A 412 -22.84 -11.65 28.17
N ASN A 413 -22.66 -12.20 29.40
CA ASN A 413 -21.48 -13.02 29.68
C ASN A 413 -21.36 -14.19 28.70
N TYR A 414 -22.47 -14.77 28.25
CA TYR A 414 -22.48 -15.85 27.26
C TYR A 414 -21.86 -15.41 25.93
N ASP A 415 -22.26 -14.24 25.44
CA ASP A 415 -21.75 -13.71 24.16
C ASP A 415 -20.24 -13.48 24.22
N PHE A 416 -19.76 -12.92 25.34
CA PHE A 416 -18.34 -12.67 25.53
C PHE A 416 -17.51 -13.95 25.70
N ILE A 417 -18.02 -14.94 26.46
CA ILE A 417 -17.33 -16.22 26.60
C ILE A 417 -17.29 -16.97 25.27
N SER A 418 -18.37 -16.91 24.48
CA SER A 418 -18.41 -17.44 23.12
C SER A 418 -17.37 -16.75 22.21
N TYR A 419 -17.14 -15.45 22.39
CA TYR A 419 -16.06 -14.74 21.73
C TYR A 419 -14.68 -15.22 22.18
N LEU A 420 -14.43 -15.34 23.49
CA LEU A 420 -13.16 -15.84 24.03
C LEU A 420 -12.80 -17.24 23.49
N THR A 421 -13.80 -18.08 23.26
CA THR A 421 -13.64 -19.40 22.65
C THR A 421 -13.15 -19.26 21.20
N ARG A 422 -13.85 -18.47 20.40
CA ARG A 422 -13.51 -18.26 18.98
C ARG A 422 -12.11 -17.71 18.79
N VAL A 423 -11.66 -16.80 19.65
CA VAL A 423 -10.30 -16.23 19.60
C VAL A 423 -9.27 -17.05 20.37
N LYS A 424 -9.65 -18.23 20.87
CA LYS A 424 -8.78 -19.18 21.59
C LYS A 424 -8.06 -18.57 22.80
N SER A 425 -8.73 -17.62 23.51
CA SER A 425 -8.16 -16.90 24.66
C SER A 425 -8.61 -17.43 26.02
N ILE A 426 -9.46 -18.45 26.07
CA ILE A 426 -10.05 -18.95 27.33
C ILE A 426 -8.96 -19.43 28.30
N GLU A 427 -8.00 -20.23 27.85
CA GLU A 427 -6.98 -20.79 28.74
C GLU A 427 -6.11 -19.69 29.37
N GLN A 428 -5.75 -18.67 28.60
CA GLN A 428 -5.01 -17.51 29.14
C GLN A 428 -5.88 -16.68 30.09
N SER A 429 -7.18 -16.58 29.83
CA SER A 429 -8.15 -15.85 30.65
C SER A 429 -8.40 -16.54 32.00
N LYS A 430 -8.28 -17.85 32.10
CA LYS A 430 -8.37 -18.61 33.37
C LYS A 430 -7.31 -18.16 34.39
N SER A 431 -6.11 -17.85 33.93
CA SER A 431 -4.95 -17.52 34.78
C SER A 431 -4.70 -16.01 34.92
N ASN A 432 -5.24 -15.18 34.02
CA ASN A 432 -4.91 -13.76 33.96
C ASN A 432 -6.12 -12.88 33.66
N LYS A 433 -6.61 -12.17 34.70
CA LYS A 433 -7.74 -11.21 34.56
C LYS A 433 -7.46 -10.08 33.59
N LYS A 434 -6.22 -9.67 33.41
CA LYS A 434 -5.86 -8.62 32.45
C LYS A 434 -6.21 -9.09 31.04
N VAL A 435 -6.00 -10.35 30.71
CA VAL A 435 -6.39 -10.91 29.39
C VAL A 435 -7.89 -10.79 29.20
N ILE A 436 -8.70 -11.00 30.24
CA ILE A 436 -10.16 -10.84 30.17
C ILE A 436 -10.51 -9.39 29.79
N VAL A 437 -9.91 -8.41 30.47
CA VAL A 437 -10.16 -6.99 30.18
C VAL A 437 -9.69 -6.60 28.78
N ASP A 438 -8.49 -7.02 28.39
CA ASP A 438 -7.94 -6.73 27.06
C ASP A 438 -8.82 -7.36 25.95
N GLN A 439 -9.29 -8.59 26.15
CA GLN A 439 -10.19 -9.26 25.21
C GLN A 439 -11.61 -8.66 25.21
N PHE A 440 -12.06 -8.13 26.33
CA PHE A 440 -13.34 -7.43 26.38
C PHE A 440 -13.31 -6.13 25.56
N ASN A 441 -12.23 -5.37 25.66
CA ASN A 441 -12.03 -4.19 24.80
C ASN A 441 -12.00 -4.57 23.31
N ASN A 442 -11.35 -5.69 22.95
CA ASN A 442 -11.37 -6.20 21.58
C ASN A 442 -12.77 -6.63 21.14
N PHE A 443 -13.54 -7.23 22.05
CA PHE A 443 -14.93 -7.61 21.82
C PHE A 443 -15.81 -6.38 21.56
N ILE A 444 -15.73 -5.35 22.42
CA ILE A 444 -16.42 -4.07 22.22
C ILE A 444 -16.10 -3.47 20.86
N ASN A 445 -14.81 -3.34 20.57
CA ASN A 445 -14.35 -2.74 19.32
C ASN A 445 -14.87 -3.50 18.09
N ARG A 446 -14.95 -4.83 18.17
CA ARG A 446 -15.53 -5.64 17.10
C ARG A 446 -17.03 -5.41 16.97
N GLU A 447 -17.79 -5.53 18.06
CA GLU A 447 -19.24 -5.47 18.03
C GLU A 447 -19.75 -4.09 17.59
N ILE A 448 -19.10 -3.02 18.03
CA ILE A 448 -19.46 -1.66 17.64
C ILE A 448 -19.20 -1.38 16.15
N ILE A 449 -18.11 -1.92 15.61
CA ILE A 449 -17.81 -1.82 14.17
C ILE A 449 -18.81 -2.66 13.36
N GLU A 450 -19.11 -3.88 13.78
CA GLU A 450 -20.10 -4.72 13.09
C GLU A 450 -21.49 -4.06 13.11
N TYR A 451 -21.85 -3.40 14.21
CA TYR A 451 -23.10 -2.62 14.26
C TYR A 451 -23.05 -1.43 13.29
N GLU A 452 -21.95 -0.64 13.28
CA GLU A 452 -21.78 0.48 12.36
C GLU A 452 -21.95 0.05 10.90
N LYS A 453 -21.37 -1.09 10.50
CA LYS A 453 -21.56 -1.65 9.15
C LYS A 453 -23.03 -1.82 8.77
N THR A 454 -23.88 -2.16 9.73
CA THR A 454 -25.34 -2.28 9.48
C THR A 454 -26.03 -0.92 9.30
N GLN A 455 -25.39 0.17 9.75
CA GLN A 455 -25.93 1.51 9.64
C GLN A 455 -25.44 2.26 8.39
N LEU A 456 -24.38 1.77 7.71
CA LEU A 456 -23.78 2.47 6.59
C LEU A 456 -24.76 2.83 5.47
N THR A 457 -25.66 1.91 5.10
CA THR A 457 -26.69 2.17 4.07
C THR A 457 -27.72 3.22 4.47
N LYS A 458 -27.87 3.49 5.78
CA LYS A 458 -28.75 4.54 6.30
C LYS A 458 -28.04 5.87 6.45
N LYS A 459 -26.78 5.85 6.93
CA LYS A 459 -25.96 7.03 7.16
C LYS A 459 -25.39 7.61 5.86
N HIS A 460 -25.13 6.75 4.85
CA HIS A 460 -24.42 7.07 3.62
C HIS A 460 -25.23 6.65 2.40
N PRO A 461 -26.09 7.55 1.85
CA PRO A 461 -26.87 7.25 0.64
C PRO A 461 -26.01 6.84 -0.56
N GLU A 462 -24.83 7.46 -0.71
CA GLU A 462 -23.84 7.13 -1.75
C GLU A 462 -23.30 5.70 -1.61
N PHE A 463 -23.08 5.21 -0.38
CA PHE A 463 -22.71 3.82 -0.14
C PHE A 463 -23.83 2.84 -0.53
N LYS A 464 -25.08 3.19 -0.16
CA LYS A 464 -26.25 2.39 -0.53
C LYS A 464 -26.38 2.26 -2.05
N ALA A 465 -26.22 3.37 -2.75
CA ALA A 465 -26.33 3.40 -4.20
C ALA A 465 -25.19 2.63 -4.88
N LEU A 466 -23.95 2.78 -4.40
CA LEU A 466 -22.80 2.03 -4.90
C LEU A 466 -22.95 0.52 -4.67
N LEU A 467 -23.42 0.10 -3.49
CA LEU A 467 -23.68 -1.30 -3.20
C LEU A 467 -24.75 -1.89 -4.11
N LYS A 468 -25.82 -1.10 -4.41
CA LYS A 468 -26.86 -1.49 -5.36
C LYS A 468 -26.29 -1.64 -6.78
N GLU A 469 -25.44 -0.73 -7.21
CA GLU A 469 -24.77 -0.80 -8.52
C GLU A 469 -23.95 -2.09 -8.67
N TYR A 470 -23.15 -2.44 -7.66
CA TYR A 470 -22.40 -3.70 -7.68
C TYR A 470 -23.32 -4.93 -7.69
N ARG A 471 -24.39 -4.91 -6.87
CA ARG A 471 -25.40 -5.97 -6.87
C ARG A 471 -26.02 -6.17 -8.25
N ASP A 472 -26.51 -5.10 -8.85
CA ASP A 472 -27.16 -5.13 -10.16
C ASP A 472 -26.16 -5.52 -11.28
N GLY A 473 -24.88 -5.11 -11.14
CA GLY A 473 -23.81 -5.50 -12.07
C GLY A 473 -23.49 -6.98 -12.04
N ILE A 474 -23.42 -7.60 -10.86
CA ILE A 474 -23.19 -9.05 -10.72
C ILE A 474 -24.37 -9.82 -11.34
N LEU A 475 -25.62 -9.39 -11.07
CA LEU A 475 -26.81 -10.01 -11.64
C LEU A 475 -26.84 -9.89 -13.17
N LEU A 476 -26.52 -8.72 -13.71
CA LEU A 476 -26.41 -8.50 -15.15
C LEU A 476 -25.39 -9.44 -15.79
N PHE A 477 -24.23 -9.59 -15.17
CA PHE A 477 -23.18 -10.49 -15.67
C PHE A 477 -23.67 -11.94 -15.66
N GLU A 478 -24.18 -12.41 -14.52
CA GLU A 478 -24.60 -13.81 -14.34
C GLU A 478 -25.72 -14.20 -15.31
N ILE A 479 -26.75 -13.35 -15.47
CA ILE A 479 -27.85 -13.62 -16.42
C ILE A 479 -27.37 -13.60 -17.87
N SER A 480 -26.44 -12.67 -18.20
CA SER A 480 -25.87 -12.59 -19.54
C SER A 480 -24.99 -13.79 -19.86
N ASP A 481 -24.22 -14.26 -18.89
CA ASP A 481 -23.41 -15.47 -19.06
C ASP A 481 -24.30 -16.69 -19.29
N GLN A 482 -25.30 -16.90 -18.44
CA GLN A 482 -26.17 -18.08 -18.54
C GLN A 482 -27.05 -18.09 -19.78
N LYS A 483 -27.65 -16.95 -20.14
CA LYS A 483 -28.65 -16.87 -21.21
C LYS A 483 -28.05 -16.53 -22.59
N ILE A 484 -26.87 -15.95 -22.66
CA ILE A 484 -26.26 -15.44 -23.89
C ILE A 484 -24.90 -16.10 -24.14
N TRP A 485 -23.87 -15.79 -23.33
CA TRP A 485 -22.49 -16.14 -23.66
C TRP A 485 -22.21 -17.64 -23.57
N SER A 486 -22.53 -18.26 -22.44
CA SER A 486 -22.34 -19.70 -22.25
C SER A 486 -23.25 -20.52 -23.19
N LYS A 487 -24.44 -19.99 -23.50
CA LYS A 487 -25.33 -20.63 -24.47
C LYS A 487 -24.75 -20.56 -25.89
N ALA A 488 -24.27 -19.37 -26.30
CA ALA A 488 -23.66 -19.17 -27.61
C ALA A 488 -22.42 -20.07 -27.82
N ILE A 489 -21.54 -20.16 -26.77
CA ILE A 489 -20.35 -21.02 -26.83
C ILE A 489 -20.69 -22.50 -26.96
N LYS A 490 -21.80 -22.95 -26.38
CA LYS A 490 -22.26 -24.37 -26.44
C LYS A 490 -22.97 -24.70 -27.71
N ASP A 491 -23.51 -23.73 -28.43
CA ASP A 491 -24.21 -23.91 -29.71
C ASP A 491 -23.21 -24.01 -30.87
N THR A 492 -22.55 -25.17 -30.97
CA THR A 492 -21.54 -25.43 -32.01
C THR A 492 -22.13 -25.38 -33.41
N SER A 493 -23.41 -25.77 -33.57
CA SER A 493 -24.11 -25.72 -34.84
C SER A 493 -24.35 -24.30 -35.31
N GLY A 494 -24.95 -23.47 -34.45
CA GLY A 494 -25.22 -22.06 -34.74
C GLY A 494 -23.93 -21.24 -34.92
N LEU A 495 -22.87 -21.54 -34.16
CA LEU A 495 -21.56 -20.92 -34.35
C LEU A 495 -20.95 -21.23 -35.71
N ASN A 496 -21.06 -22.50 -36.17
CA ASN A 496 -20.56 -22.89 -37.49
C ASN A 496 -21.37 -22.23 -38.62
N GLU A 497 -22.68 -22.20 -38.50
CA GLU A 497 -23.58 -21.56 -39.48
C GLU A 497 -23.24 -20.04 -39.55
N PHE A 498 -23.21 -19.37 -38.43
CA PHE A 498 -22.85 -17.96 -38.35
C PHE A 498 -21.45 -17.66 -38.92
N TYR A 499 -20.47 -18.53 -38.64
CA TYR A 499 -19.14 -18.41 -39.21
C TYR A 499 -19.15 -18.53 -40.74
N GLN A 500 -19.87 -19.51 -41.28
CA GLN A 500 -19.94 -19.68 -42.74
C GLN A 500 -20.59 -18.50 -43.45
N GLU A 501 -21.64 -17.92 -42.86
CA GLU A 501 -22.32 -16.75 -43.40
C GLU A 501 -21.47 -15.47 -43.33
N ASN A 502 -20.66 -15.33 -42.28
CA ASN A 502 -19.97 -14.06 -41.94
C ASN A 502 -18.45 -14.12 -42.10
N LYS A 503 -17.84 -15.24 -42.46
CA LYS A 503 -16.38 -15.41 -42.52
C LYS A 503 -15.66 -14.37 -43.35
N ASN A 504 -16.29 -13.86 -44.42
CA ASN A 504 -15.72 -12.83 -45.27
C ASN A 504 -15.62 -11.45 -44.61
N ASN A 505 -16.43 -11.19 -43.57
CA ASN A 505 -16.40 -9.94 -42.80
C ASN A 505 -15.21 -9.87 -41.83
N TRP A 506 -14.58 -11.01 -41.53
CA TRP A 506 -13.50 -11.14 -40.56
C TRP A 506 -12.22 -11.73 -41.16
N MET A 507 -12.06 -11.55 -42.46
CA MET A 507 -10.85 -11.97 -43.13
C MET A 507 -9.68 -11.08 -42.64
N TRP A 508 -8.62 -11.74 -42.22
CA TRP A 508 -7.40 -11.04 -41.90
C TRP A 508 -6.84 -10.42 -43.20
N PRO A 509 -6.23 -9.22 -43.12
CA PRO A 509 -5.46 -8.74 -44.26
C PRO A 509 -4.36 -9.75 -44.59
N ASN A 510 -3.92 -9.72 -45.85
CA ASN A 510 -2.87 -10.63 -46.31
C ASN A 510 -1.73 -10.72 -45.31
N ARG A 511 -1.47 -11.89 -44.79
CA ARG A 511 -0.44 -12.15 -43.80
C ARG A 511 0.68 -13.00 -44.36
N VAL A 512 1.87 -12.72 -43.96
CA VAL A 512 3.05 -13.50 -44.26
C VAL A 512 3.49 -14.18 -42.98
N VAL A 513 3.62 -15.49 -42.99
CA VAL A 513 4.33 -16.22 -41.95
C VAL A 513 5.80 -16.19 -42.33
N ALA A 514 6.60 -15.48 -41.59
CA ALA A 514 8.02 -15.36 -41.84
C ALA A 514 8.81 -15.96 -40.67
N GLU A 515 9.83 -16.74 -41.00
CA GLU A 515 10.86 -17.13 -40.04
C GLU A 515 12.01 -16.13 -40.18
N VAL A 516 12.35 -15.43 -39.10
CA VAL A 516 13.43 -14.42 -39.08
C VAL A 516 14.67 -15.01 -38.41
N PHE A 517 15.77 -15.04 -39.13
CA PHE A 517 17.06 -15.49 -38.61
C PHE A 517 18.00 -14.31 -38.51
N THR A 518 18.50 -14.04 -37.32
CA THR A 518 19.48 -12.96 -37.06
C THR A 518 20.82 -13.55 -36.64
N ASN A 519 21.90 -13.07 -37.21
CA ASN A 519 23.24 -13.40 -36.78
C ASN A 519 24.19 -12.23 -37.04
N LYS A 520 25.19 -12.03 -36.17
CA LYS A 520 26.24 -11.02 -36.35
C LYS A 520 27.17 -11.32 -37.53
N ASP A 521 27.24 -12.59 -37.99
CA ASP A 521 28.05 -12.99 -39.13
C ASP A 521 27.19 -13.14 -40.40
N LYS A 522 27.39 -12.24 -41.34
CA LYS A 522 26.73 -12.23 -42.65
C LYS A 522 26.93 -13.52 -43.47
N LYS A 523 28.03 -14.27 -43.24
CA LYS A 523 28.29 -15.55 -43.91
C LYS A 523 27.34 -16.64 -43.38
N GLU A 524 27.06 -16.65 -42.10
CA GLU A 524 26.16 -17.62 -41.50
C GLU A 524 24.71 -17.38 -41.92
N ILE A 525 24.26 -16.13 -42.04
CA ILE A 525 22.94 -15.80 -42.60
C ILE A 525 22.81 -16.29 -44.05
N LYS A 526 23.82 -16.08 -44.88
CA LYS A 526 23.81 -16.58 -46.25
C LYS A 526 23.77 -18.11 -46.33
N LYS A 527 24.44 -18.82 -45.44
CA LYS A 527 24.38 -20.28 -45.35
C LYS A 527 23.00 -20.76 -44.92
N ALA A 528 22.38 -20.14 -43.90
CA ALA A 528 21.01 -20.43 -43.44
C ALA A 528 20.01 -20.24 -44.60
N TYR A 529 20.09 -19.12 -45.32
CA TYR A 529 19.26 -18.85 -46.50
C TYR A 529 19.42 -19.92 -47.58
N SER A 530 20.64 -20.29 -47.91
CA SER A 530 20.92 -21.30 -48.95
C SER A 530 20.40 -22.68 -48.57
N ARG A 531 20.42 -23.05 -47.29
CA ARG A 531 19.88 -24.33 -46.78
C ARG A 531 18.37 -24.32 -46.76
N LYS A 532 17.74 -23.23 -46.28
CA LYS A 532 16.29 -23.09 -46.32
C LYS A 532 15.73 -23.16 -47.75
N LYS A 533 16.41 -22.52 -48.73
CA LYS A 533 16.05 -22.60 -50.14
C LYS A 533 16.13 -24.03 -50.71
N LYS A 534 16.94 -24.91 -50.12
CA LYS A 534 17.05 -26.34 -50.48
C LYS A 534 16.07 -27.23 -49.72
N GLY A 535 15.11 -26.65 -48.96
CA GLY A 535 14.13 -27.38 -48.20
C GLY A 535 14.63 -28.02 -46.90
N ILE A 536 15.82 -27.68 -46.46
CA ILE A 536 16.43 -28.21 -45.23
C ILE A 536 15.81 -27.46 -44.04
N ASN A 537 15.28 -28.21 -43.07
CA ASN A 537 14.79 -27.62 -41.82
C ASN A 537 15.97 -27.06 -41.00
N LEU A 538 15.90 -25.79 -40.65
CA LEU A 538 16.97 -25.12 -39.89
C LEU A 538 16.99 -25.52 -38.40
N GLY A 539 15.96 -26.18 -37.88
CA GLY A 539 15.94 -26.79 -36.55
C GLY A 539 16.98 -27.89 -36.35
N ASP A 540 17.54 -28.47 -37.48
CA ASP A 540 18.63 -29.46 -37.46
C ASP A 540 20.01 -28.81 -37.61
N TYR A 541 20.07 -27.48 -37.66
CA TYR A 541 21.33 -26.73 -37.72
C TYR A 541 22.00 -26.77 -36.35
N ASN A 542 23.16 -27.34 -36.27
CA ASN A 542 23.96 -27.66 -35.10
C ASN A 542 23.67 -26.75 -33.88
N LYS A 543 23.19 -27.31 -32.78
CA LYS A 543 22.84 -26.60 -31.53
C LYS A 543 23.93 -25.67 -31.01
N THR A 544 25.17 -25.91 -31.31
CA THR A 544 26.35 -25.08 -30.95
C THR A 544 26.44 -23.75 -31.71
N THR A 545 25.77 -23.63 -32.86
CA THR A 545 25.72 -22.37 -33.62
C THR A 545 24.41 -21.61 -33.39
N LEU A 546 23.41 -22.25 -32.76
CA LEU A 546 22.05 -21.72 -32.50
C LEU A 546 21.89 -21.13 -31.11
N ASP A 547 22.81 -21.31 -30.18
CA ASP A 547 22.77 -20.72 -28.83
C ASP A 547 22.80 -19.18 -28.81
N SER A 548 22.89 -18.53 -29.97
CA SER A 548 22.77 -17.09 -30.17
C SER A 548 21.52 -16.67 -30.95
N PHE A 549 20.59 -17.57 -31.25
CA PHE A 549 19.34 -17.25 -31.93
C PHE A 549 18.17 -17.34 -30.99
N ASP A 550 17.47 -16.22 -30.82
CA ASP A 550 16.19 -16.15 -30.14
C ASP A 550 15.11 -16.59 -31.14
N ASP A 551 14.46 -17.74 -30.87
CA ASP A 551 13.38 -18.29 -31.70
C ASP A 551 12.08 -17.54 -31.36
N THR A 552 11.97 -16.30 -31.85
CA THR A 552 10.74 -15.51 -31.71
C THR A 552 9.94 -15.60 -33.00
N THR A 553 8.92 -16.47 -33.01
CA THR A 553 7.83 -16.39 -33.98
C THR A 553 7.04 -15.11 -33.75
N GLN A 554 7.40 -14.02 -34.42
CA GLN A 554 6.63 -12.79 -34.43
C GLN A 554 5.72 -12.75 -35.67
N THR A 555 4.43 -12.49 -35.47
CA THR A 555 3.49 -12.15 -36.54
C THR A 555 3.62 -10.64 -36.80
N PHE A 556 4.04 -10.27 -37.99
CA PHE A 556 4.18 -8.87 -38.40
C PHE A 556 2.96 -8.40 -39.19
N ASP A 557 2.44 -7.23 -38.85
CA ASP A 557 1.45 -6.51 -39.66
C ASP A 557 2.19 -5.73 -40.77
N SER A 558 1.70 -5.81 -42.01
CA SER A 558 2.34 -5.23 -43.20
C SER A 558 2.47 -3.69 -43.20
N ASN A 559 1.99 -3.02 -42.14
CA ASN A 559 1.99 -1.56 -42.03
C ASN A 559 3.12 -0.97 -41.14
N THR A 560 3.99 -1.79 -40.56
CA THR A 560 5.15 -1.30 -39.79
C THR A 560 6.42 -1.43 -40.62
N THR A 561 6.83 -0.35 -41.27
CA THR A 561 8.10 -0.23 -41.99
C THR A 561 9.12 0.47 -41.10
N SER A 562 9.99 -0.28 -40.43
CA SER A 562 11.38 0.13 -40.14
C SER A 562 12.15 -1.10 -39.71
N PHE A 563 12.92 -1.62 -40.64
CA PHE A 563 13.94 -2.62 -40.36
C PHE A 563 15.31 -1.92 -40.26
N ASP A 564 16.11 -2.33 -39.29
CA ASP A 564 17.50 -1.86 -39.18
C ASP A 564 18.29 -2.48 -40.33
N ASP A 565 19.29 -1.77 -40.89
CA ASP A 565 20.08 -2.17 -42.07
C ASP A 565 20.79 -3.54 -41.97
N ASN A 566 20.67 -4.23 -40.85
CA ASN A 566 21.28 -5.55 -40.60
C ASN A 566 20.29 -6.73 -40.66
N ASP A 567 18.99 -6.49 -40.87
CA ASP A 567 17.99 -7.54 -40.90
C ASP A 567 17.70 -8.01 -42.33
N ILE A 568 18.03 -9.26 -42.66
CA ILE A 568 17.67 -9.86 -43.93
C ILE A 568 16.38 -10.69 -43.75
N VAL A 569 15.25 -10.14 -44.21
CA VAL A 569 13.98 -10.86 -44.29
C VAL A 569 14.07 -11.89 -45.43
N ILE A 570 13.91 -13.16 -45.12
CA ILE A 570 13.80 -14.22 -46.11
C ILE A 570 12.33 -14.30 -46.55
N PRO A 571 11.97 -13.98 -47.81
CA PRO A 571 10.59 -14.08 -48.26
C PRO A 571 10.09 -15.53 -48.17
N PRO A 572 8.80 -15.73 -47.83
CA PRO A 572 8.23 -17.07 -47.70
C PRO A 572 8.29 -17.81 -49.02
N ILE A 573 8.69 -19.08 -48.97
CA ILE A 573 8.49 -19.98 -50.07
C ILE A 573 7.01 -20.31 -50.10
N ALA A 574 6.30 -19.84 -51.15
CA ALA A 574 4.89 -20.11 -51.32
C ALA A 574 4.64 -21.62 -51.36
N PHE A 575 4.00 -22.15 -50.34
CA PHE A 575 3.38 -23.45 -50.43
C PHE A 575 2.07 -23.27 -51.21
N LYS A 576 2.04 -23.81 -52.43
CA LYS A 576 0.76 -24.08 -53.10
C LYS A 576 0.04 -25.15 -52.29
N THR A 577 -1.12 -24.81 -51.70
CA THR A 577 -2.13 -25.76 -51.28
C THR A 577 -2.86 -26.28 -52.50
#